data_f73cd4d84ca6ddea986dec41fa3d404f
#
_entry.id   f73cd4d84ca6ddea986dec41fa3d404f
#
_cell.length_a   1.000
_cell.length_b   1.000
_cell.length_c   1.000
_cell.angle_alpha   90.00
_cell.angle_beta   90.00
_cell.angle_gamma   90.00
#
_symmetry.space_group_name_H-M   'P 1'
#
loop_
_entity.id
_entity.type
_entity.pdbx_description
1 polymer ?
#
loop_
_entity_poly.entity_id
_entity_poly.type
_entity_poly.pdbx_seq_one_letter_code
_entity_poly.pdbx_strand_id
1 'polypeptide(L)'
;NRGHARCIATGLKYIFEKEEFDYVIPMDGDGEDRPEEIIEFIKSSEKAPDQTIVGERIKRSEAFIFKFCYFFHKIITLVFTGHSIKFGNFTCLTKSTVEKMINEKATWNSFSGALTKVEKNKFSIPSIRGERYFGPSKMSFSNLINHSLSIISVFKNTVLIRSALFIII
;
A
#
# COMPACT_ATOMS: atom_id res chain seq x y z
N ASN A 1 7.77 -8.33 -17.70
CA ASN A 1 7.35 -7.98 -16.35
C ASN A 1 8.04 -6.67 -15.93
N ARG A 2 7.25 -5.65 -15.58
CA ARG A 2 7.76 -4.33 -15.16
C ARG A 2 7.52 -4.05 -13.66
N GLY A 3 7.05 -5.04 -12.93
CA GLY A 3 6.77 -4.97 -11.51
C GLY A 3 5.34 -4.56 -11.16
N HIS A 4 4.94 -4.92 -9.97
CA HIS A 4 3.58 -4.84 -9.44
C HIS A 4 3.07 -3.39 -9.32
N ALA A 5 3.87 -2.47 -8.74
CA ALA A 5 3.46 -1.08 -8.58
C ALA A 5 3.13 -0.39 -9.91
N ARG A 6 3.91 -0.68 -10.97
CA ARG A 6 3.68 -0.14 -12.31
C ARG A 6 2.41 -0.72 -12.95
N CYS A 7 2.10 -1.98 -12.70
CA CYS A 7 0.87 -2.61 -13.17
C CYS A 7 -0.35 -1.87 -12.59
N ILE A 8 -0.36 -1.65 -11.28
CA ILE A 8 -1.45 -0.93 -10.60
C ILE A 8 -1.53 0.52 -11.10
N ALA A 9 -0.39 1.23 -11.18
CA ALA A 9 -0.37 2.61 -11.66
C ALA A 9 -0.93 2.74 -13.09
N THR A 10 -0.60 1.80 -13.98
CA THR A 10 -1.14 1.75 -15.35
C THR A 10 -2.65 1.49 -15.32
N GLY A 11 -3.11 0.54 -14.50
CA GLY A 11 -4.54 0.23 -14.35
C GLY A 11 -5.34 1.42 -13.83
N LEU A 12 -4.86 2.09 -12.77
CA LEU A 12 -5.50 3.29 -12.23
C LEU A 12 -5.62 4.39 -13.28
N LYS A 13 -4.54 4.63 -14.04
CA LYS A 13 -4.53 5.61 -15.10
C LYS A 13 -5.53 5.27 -16.20
N TYR A 14 -5.56 4.03 -16.66
CA TYR A 14 -6.51 3.55 -17.68
C TYR A 14 -7.95 3.72 -17.22
N ILE A 15 -8.27 3.28 -16.00
CA ILE A 15 -9.62 3.39 -15.43
C ILE A 15 -10.03 4.87 -15.34
N PHE A 16 -9.15 5.73 -14.85
CA PHE A 16 -9.44 7.16 -14.73
C PHE A 16 -9.73 7.84 -16.07
N GLU A 17 -9.00 7.45 -17.12
CA GLU A 17 -9.11 8.06 -18.47
C GLU A 17 -10.23 7.47 -19.32
N LYS A 18 -10.68 6.22 -19.05
CA LYS A 18 -11.52 5.45 -19.98
C LYS A 18 -12.83 4.95 -19.39
N GLU A 19 -12.94 4.91 -18.05
CA GLU A 19 -14.08 4.28 -17.39
C GLU A 19 -14.82 5.28 -16.49
N GLU A 20 -16.13 5.13 -16.37
CA GLU A 20 -16.92 5.82 -15.36
C GLU A 20 -16.95 4.98 -14.08
N PHE A 21 -16.61 5.57 -12.95
CA PHE A 21 -16.59 4.87 -11.66
C PHE A 21 -16.73 5.84 -10.48
N ASP A 22 -17.22 5.33 -9.37
CA ASP A 22 -17.23 6.01 -8.07
C ASP A 22 -16.03 5.60 -7.23
N TYR A 23 -15.71 4.30 -7.25
CA TYR A 23 -14.62 3.70 -6.46
C TYR A 23 -13.81 2.71 -7.30
N VAL A 24 -12.52 2.57 -6.96
CA VAL A 24 -11.63 1.55 -7.51
C VAL A 24 -11.02 0.74 -6.37
N ILE A 25 -11.10 -0.59 -6.47
CA ILE A 25 -10.51 -1.50 -5.49
C ILE A 25 -9.43 -2.35 -6.17
N PRO A 26 -8.13 -1.97 -6.09
CA PRO A 26 -7.04 -2.83 -6.52
C PRO A 26 -6.97 -4.07 -5.63
N MET A 27 -6.91 -5.25 -6.23
CA MET A 27 -6.88 -6.54 -5.52
C MET A 27 -5.87 -7.47 -6.17
N ASP A 28 -5.10 -8.21 -5.35
CA ASP A 28 -4.20 -9.26 -5.83
C ASP A 28 -5.04 -10.49 -6.24
N GLY A 29 -4.77 -11.04 -7.44
CA GLY A 29 -5.54 -12.16 -8.01
C GLY A 29 -5.05 -13.54 -7.56
N ASP A 30 -4.22 -13.66 -6.52
CA ASP A 30 -3.64 -14.91 -6.07
C ASP A 30 -4.38 -15.56 -4.88
N GLY A 31 -5.47 -14.95 -4.42
CA GLY A 31 -6.30 -15.40 -3.30
C GLY A 31 -5.91 -14.85 -1.94
N GLU A 32 -4.79 -14.13 -1.84
CA GLU A 32 -4.40 -13.52 -0.57
C GLU A 32 -5.29 -12.33 -0.19
N ASP A 33 -5.72 -11.53 -1.16
CA ASP A 33 -6.79 -10.54 -0.97
C ASP A 33 -8.13 -11.26 -1.21
N ARG A 34 -9.03 -11.18 -0.24
CA ARG A 34 -10.27 -11.96 -0.24
C ARG A 34 -11.41 -11.20 -0.87
N PRO A 35 -12.03 -11.70 -1.97
CA PRO A 35 -13.15 -11.03 -2.64
C PRO A 35 -14.34 -10.76 -1.72
N GLU A 36 -14.56 -11.61 -0.71
CA GLU A 36 -15.65 -11.45 0.25
C GLU A 36 -15.53 -10.16 1.08
N GLU A 37 -14.30 -9.67 1.28
CA GLU A 37 -14.05 -8.43 2.03
C GLU A 37 -14.43 -7.17 1.23
N ILE A 38 -14.65 -7.26 -0.10
CA ILE A 38 -15.11 -6.13 -0.93
C ILE A 38 -16.42 -5.56 -0.39
N ILE A 39 -17.30 -6.40 0.13
CA ILE A 39 -18.58 -5.98 0.73
C ILE A 39 -18.34 -5.03 1.90
N GLU A 40 -17.33 -5.29 2.73
CA GLU A 40 -17.00 -4.44 3.87
C GLU A 40 -16.36 -3.11 3.43
N PHE A 41 -15.59 -3.11 2.35
CA PHE A 41 -15.08 -1.88 1.74
C PHE A 41 -16.24 -1.01 1.24
N ILE A 42 -17.21 -1.58 0.52
CA ILE A 42 -18.38 -0.85 -0.01
C ILE A 42 -19.22 -0.28 1.13
N LYS A 43 -19.58 -1.10 2.14
CA LYS A 43 -20.32 -0.61 3.30
C LYS A 43 -19.60 0.51 4.06
N SER A 44 -18.27 0.46 4.09
CA SER A 44 -17.47 1.49 4.75
C SER A 44 -17.39 2.77 3.91
N SER A 45 -17.32 2.65 2.59
CA SER A 45 -17.34 3.81 1.68
C SER A 45 -18.71 4.51 1.66
N GLU A 46 -19.81 3.78 1.82
CA GLU A 46 -21.14 4.38 1.98
C GLU A 46 -21.27 5.23 3.25
N LYS A 47 -20.59 4.83 4.34
CA LYS A 47 -20.55 5.59 5.60
C LYS A 47 -19.59 6.78 5.57
N ALA A 48 -18.57 6.72 4.72
CA ALA A 48 -17.54 7.73 4.58
C ALA A 48 -17.17 7.94 3.09
N PRO A 49 -18.08 8.50 2.28
CA PRO A 49 -17.97 8.53 0.81
C PRO A 49 -16.76 9.32 0.30
N ASP A 50 -16.27 10.29 1.07
CA ASP A 50 -15.10 11.12 0.70
C ASP A 50 -13.76 10.56 1.20
N GLN A 51 -13.79 9.41 1.88
CA GLN A 51 -12.59 8.80 2.45
C GLN A 51 -12.13 7.58 1.69
N THR A 52 -10.83 7.46 1.54
CA THR A 52 -10.21 6.21 1.09
C THR A 52 -10.22 5.19 2.20
N ILE A 53 -10.75 3.99 1.92
CA ILE A 53 -10.76 2.88 2.88
C ILE A 53 -9.55 1.99 2.63
N VAL A 54 -8.79 1.66 3.67
CA VAL A 54 -7.62 0.78 3.58
C VAL A 54 -7.80 -0.49 4.39
N GLY A 55 -7.46 -1.64 3.80
CA GLY A 55 -7.44 -2.92 4.50
C GLY A 55 -6.19 -3.04 5.37
N GLU A 56 -6.34 -2.87 6.69
CA GLU A 56 -5.25 -3.07 7.64
C GLU A 56 -5.09 -4.56 7.96
N ARG A 57 -3.92 -5.11 7.63
CA ARG A 57 -3.63 -6.54 7.84
C ARG A 57 -3.50 -6.88 9.32
N ILE A 58 -4.48 -7.63 9.88
CA ILE A 58 -4.54 -7.99 11.31
C ILE A 58 -3.94 -9.36 11.64
N LYS A 59 -3.84 -10.27 10.66
CA LYS A 59 -3.24 -11.60 10.84
C LYS A 59 -2.15 -11.85 9.80
N ARG A 60 -1.04 -12.42 10.27
CA ARG A 60 0.07 -12.91 9.44
C ARG A 60 0.46 -14.30 9.89
N SER A 61 0.38 -15.27 8.99
CA SER A 61 0.84 -16.66 9.17
C SER A 61 2.31 -16.85 8.77
N GLU A 62 3.16 -15.85 8.98
CA GLU A 62 4.56 -15.89 8.53
C GLU A 62 5.49 -16.48 9.59
N ALA A 63 6.59 -17.10 9.12
CA ALA A 63 7.66 -17.62 9.98
C ALA A 63 8.27 -16.52 10.86
N PHE A 64 8.78 -16.90 12.04
CA PHE A 64 9.32 -15.98 13.06
C PHE A 64 10.38 -15.00 12.52
N ILE A 65 11.26 -15.45 11.61
CA ILE A 65 12.30 -14.64 10.97
C ILE A 65 11.66 -13.48 10.16
N PHE A 66 10.60 -13.75 9.40
CA PHE A 66 9.92 -12.71 8.64
C PHE A 66 9.20 -11.69 9.54
N LYS A 67 8.64 -12.13 10.67
CA LYS A 67 8.05 -11.22 11.68
C LYS A 67 9.10 -10.28 12.25
N PHE A 68 10.29 -10.78 12.53
CA PHE A 68 11.42 -10.01 13.05
C PHE A 68 11.90 -8.97 12.00
N CYS A 69 12.17 -9.39 10.77
CA CYS A 69 12.57 -8.49 9.68
C CYS A 69 11.50 -7.41 9.42
N TYR A 70 10.22 -7.78 9.48
CA TYR A 70 9.13 -6.84 9.32
C TYR A 70 9.04 -5.83 10.47
N PHE A 71 9.30 -6.25 11.69
CA PHE A 71 9.35 -5.34 12.85
C PHE A 71 10.45 -4.28 12.66
N PHE A 72 11.65 -4.68 12.25
CA PHE A 72 12.74 -3.75 11.95
C PHE A 72 12.40 -2.83 10.77
N HIS A 73 11.85 -3.39 9.70
CA HIS A 73 11.39 -2.60 8.57
C HIS A 73 10.39 -1.51 9.01
N LYS A 74 9.44 -1.86 9.88
CA LYS A 74 8.43 -0.92 10.39
C LYS A 74 9.06 0.19 11.21
N ILE A 75 10.04 -0.14 12.08
CA ILE A 75 10.77 0.86 12.87
C ILE A 75 11.56 1.78 11.94
N ILE A 76 12.35 1.23 11.02
CA ILE A 76 13.15 2.01 10.07
C ILE A 76 12.24 2.94 9.25
N THR A 77 11.15 2.42 8.71
CA THR A 77 10.19 3.22 7.95
C THR A 77 9.61 4.35 8.80
N LEU A 78 9.20 4.08 10.03
CA LEU A 78 8.66 5.09 10.94
C LEU A 78 9.70 6.17 11.29
N VAL A 79 10.91 5.76 11.65
CA VAL A 79 11.99 6.67 12.05
C VAL A 79 12.38 7.59 10.89
N PHE A 80 12.60 7.05 9.71
CA PHE A 80 13.08 7.82 8.56
C PHE A 80 11.96 8.57 7.83
N THR A 81 10.79 8.00 7.67
CA THR A 81 9.70 8.64 6.91
C THR A 81 8.69 9.38 7.78
N GLY A 82 8.56 9.02 9.06
CA GLY A 82 7.52 9.52 9.95
C GLY A 82 6.16 8.87 9.77
N HIS A 83 6.07 7.84 8.91
CA HIS A 83 4.82 7.17 8.58
C HIS A 83 4.83 5.69 8.96
N SER A 84 3.73 5.22 9.56
CA SER A 84 3.48 3.79 9.82
C SER A 84 2.49 3.28 8.79
N ILE A 85 2.99 2.49 7.82
CA ILE A 85 2.17 1.93 6.74
C ILE A 85 1.82 0.48 7.10
N LYS A 86 0.53 0.19 7.31
CA LYS A 86 0.05 -1.13 7.75
C LYS A 86 -0.86 -1.80 6.72
N PHE A 87 -1.02 -1.22 5.55
CA PHE A 87 -1.87 -1.69 4.47
C PHE A 87 -1.05 -1.96 3.21
N GLY A 88 -1.61 -2.77 2.32
CA GLY A 88 -1.06 -3.09 1.00
C GLY A 88 -1.79 -2.35 -0.12
N ASN A 89 -2.12 -3.10 -1.19
CA ASN A 89 -2.86 -2.56 -2.32
C ASN A 89 -4.37 -2.69 -2.16
N PHE A 90 -4.83 -3.61 -1.32
CA PHE A 90 -6.24 -3.87 -1.09
C PHE A 90 -6.88 -2.70 -0.34
N THR A 91 -7.44 -1.79 -1.11
CA THR A 91 -7.98 -0.49 -0.66
C THR A 91 -9.14 -0.10 -1.54
N CYS A 92 -10.11 0.65 -1.01
CA CYS A 92 -11.17 1.27 -1.78
C CYS A 92 -10.85 2.75 -1.97
N LEU A 93 -10.48 3.11 -3.20
CA LEU A 93 -10.07 4.46 -3.60
C LEU A 93 -11.26 5.24 -4.14
N THR A 94 -11.47 6.46 -3.68
CA THR A 94 -12.39 7.41 -4.30
C THR A 94 -11.84 7.92 -5.63
N LYS A 95 -12.68 8.45 -6.51
CA LYS A 95 -12.26 9.06 -7.77
C LYS A 95 -11.22 10.17 -7.56
N SER A 96 -11.42 11.02 -6.55
CA SER A 96 -10.46 12.06 -6.16
C SER A 96 -9.09 11.50 -5.73
N THR A 97 -9.08 10.38 -4.99
CA THR A 97 -7.82 9.73 -4.59
C THR A 97 -7.12 9.09 -5.77
N VAL A 98 -7.86 8.47 -6.70
CA VAL A 98 -7.29 7.95 -7.96
C VAL A 98 -6.64 9.06 -8.75
N GLU A 99 -7.27 10.22 -8.90
CA GLU A 99 -6.71 11.40 -9.58
C GLU A 99 -5.40 11.86 -8.93
N LYS A 100 -5.35 11.97 -7.59
CA LYS A 100 -4.10 12.29 -6.89
C LYS A 100 -3.01 11.24 -7.14
N MET A 101 -3.38 9.95 -7.13
CA MET A 101 -2.44 8.84 -7.33
C MET A 101 -1.84 8.80 -8.73
N ILE A 102 -2.63 9.03 -9.79
CA ILE A 102 -2.10 9.02 -11.17
C ILE A 102 -1.16 10.18 -11.45
N ASN A 103 -1.34 11.32 -10.76
CA ASN A 103 -0.50 12.50 -10.85
C ASN A 103 0.76 12.43 -9.95
N GLU A 104 0.82 11.49 -9.01
CA GLU A 104 1.98 11.29 -8.12
C GLU A 104 2.97 10.30 -8.74
N LYS A 105 4.17 10.75 -9.08
CA LYS A 105 5.22 9.92 -9.69
C LYS A 105 5.62 8.72 -8.82
N ALA A 106 5.52 8.84 -7.51
CA ALA A 106 5.84 7.76 -6.58
C ALA A 106 4.90 6.55 -6.71
N THR A 107 3.70 6.69 -7.28
CA THR A 107 2.76 5.60 -7.55
C THR A 107 3.38 4.51 -8.44
N TRP A 108 4.26 4.89 -9.36
CA TRP A 108 5.00 3.96 -10.24
C TRP A 108 6.06 3.14 -9.50
N ASN A 109 6.40 3.53 -8.27
CA ASN A 109 7.42 2.86 -7.45
C ASN A 109 6.81 2.11 -6.26
N SER A 110 5.87 2.74 -5.54
CA SER A 110 5.23 2.15 -4.37
C SER A 110 3.80 2.65 -4.22
N PHE A 111 2.82 1.77 -4.37
CA PHE A 111 1.41 2.11 -4.21
C PHE A 111 1.09 2.61 -2.79
N SER A 112 1.41 1.81 -1.77
CA SER A 112 1.10 2.15 -0.37
C SER A 112 1.86 3.39 0.13
N GLY A 113 3.11 3.57 -0.33
CA GLY A 113 3.89 4.77 -0.06
C GLY A 113 3.27 6.02 -0.70
N ALA A 114 2.92 5.94 -1.98
CA ALA A 114 2.28 7.03 -2.70
C ALA A 114 0.92 7.39 -2.09
N LEU A 115 0.07 6.39 -1.81
CA LEU A 115 -1.22 6.62 -1.17
C LEU A 115 -1.07 7.29 0.20
N THR A 116 -0.07 6.90 0.98
CA THR A 116 0.22 7.55 2.27
C THR A 116 0.65 9.01 2.10
N LYS A 117 1.34 9.33 1.00
CA LYS A 117 1.80 10.68 0.69
C LYS A 117 0.67 11.60 0.24
N VAL A 118 -0.22 11.11 -0.66
CA VAL A 118 -1.25 11.94 -1.30
C VAL A 118 -2.56 12.01 -0.53
N GLU A 119 -2.86 10.97 0.30
CA GLU A 119 -4.10 10.90 1.04
C GLU A 119 -3.84 10.79 2.53
N LYS A 120 -4.23 11.82 3.27
CA LYS A 120 -4.09 11.87 4.73
C LYS A 120 -5.32 11.33 5.45
N ASN A 121 -6.49 11.50 4.85
CA ASN A 121 -7.77 11.11 5.42
C ASN A 121 -8.15 9.69 4.96
N LYS A 122 -7.62 8.68 5.65
CA LYS A 122 -7.87 7.27 5.38
C LYS A 122 -8.62 6.62 6.54
N PHE A 123 -9.61 5.83 6.21
CA PHE A 123 -10.30 4.98 7.17
C PHE A 123 -9.80 3.54 7.06
N SER A 124 -9.39 2.94 8.18
CA SER A 124 -8.87 1.57 8.20
C SER A 124 -9.95 0.58 8.60
N ILE A 125 -10.09 -0.49 7.82
CA ILE A 125 -10.88 -1.66 8.21
C ILE A 125 -9.96 -2.87 8.40
N PRO A 126 -10.29 -3.79 9.31
CA PRO A 126 -9.52 -5.02 9.46
C PRO A 126 -9.62 -5.88 8.20
N SER A 127 -8.48 -6.37 7.73
CA SER A 127 -8.41 -7.30 6.60
C SER A 127 -7.62 -8.55 6.99
N ILE A 128 -8.16 -9.71 6.64
CA ILE A 128 -7.55 -11.02 6.92
C ILE A 128 -7.01 -11.58 5.61
N ARG A 129 -5.70 -11.80 5.56
CA ARG A 129 -5.07 -12.39 4.39
C ARG A 129 -5.54 -13.83 4.20
N GLY A 130 -6.05 -14.14 3.00
CA GLY A 130 -6.43 -15.48 2.56
C GLY A 130 -5.21 -16.36 2.28
N GLU A 131 -5.49 -17.61 1.93
CA GLU A 131 -4.48 -18.55 1.44
C GLU A 131 -4.35 -18.41 -0.07
N ARG A 132 -3.12 -18.57 -0.58
CA ARG A 132 -2.88 -18.55 -2.01
C ARG A 132 -3.56 -19.73 -2.69
N TYR A 133 -4.18 -19.48 -3.84
CA TYR A 133 -4.76 -20.55 -4.65
C TYR A 133 -3.70 -21.50 -5.20
N PHE A 134 -2.50 -21.00 -5.53
CA PHE A 134 -1.44 -21.80 -6.15
C PHE A 134 -0.05 -21.40 -5.65
N GLY A 135 0.70 -22.39 -5.22
CA GLY A 135 2.13 -22.32 -4.93
C GLY A 135 2.54 -21.46 -3.73
N PRO A 136 3.81 -21.51 -3.35
CA PRO A 136 4.34 -20.73 -2.25
C PRO A 136 4.52 -19.26 -2.62
N SER A 137 4.70 -18.40 -1.62
CA SER A 137 5.06 -16.99 -1.83
C SER A 137 6.35 -16.87 -2.62
N LYS A 138 6.35 -16.06 -3.68
CA LYS A 138 7.54 -15.72 -4.48
C LYS A 138 8.34 -14.56 -3.90
N MET A 139 7.97 -14.07 -2.71
CA MET A 139 8.65 -12.97 -2.04
C MET A 139 9.96 -13.49 -1.44
N SER A 140 11.09 -13.21 -2.08
CA SER A 140 12.41 -13.45 -1.53
C SER A 140 12.79 -12.35 -0.52
N PHE A 141 13.79 -12.61 0.32
CA PHE A 141 14.33 -11.60 1.26
C PHE A 141 14.84 -10.35 0.52
N SER A 142 15.51 -10.52 -0.62
CA SER A 142 15.95 -9.41 -1.47
C SER A 142 14.78 -8.58 -1.99
N ASN A 143 13.70 -9.23 -2.42
CA ASN A 143 12.49 -8.54 -2.86
C ASN A 143 11.80 -7.78 -1.72
N LEU A 144 11.85 -8.30 -0.50
CA LEU A 144 11.34 -7.61 0.69
C LEU A 144 12.14 -6.34 0.99
N ILE A 145 13.47 -6.41 0.92
CA ILE A 145 14.35 -5.23 1.08
C ILE A 145 14.05 -4.20 -0.01
N ASN A 146 14.00 -4.61 -1.27
CA ASN A 146 13.70 -3.71 -2.39
C ASN A 146 12.33 -3.04 -2.24
N HIS A 147 11.32 -3.79 -1.78
CA HIS A 147 10.01 -3.23 -1.48
C HIS A 147 10.07 -2.19 -0.36
N SER A 148 10.83 -2.46 0.70
CA SER A 148 11.05 -1.53 1.81
C SER A 148 11.72 -0.24 1.36
N LEU A 149 12.78 -0.35 0.56
CA LEU A 149 13.50 0.79 -0.02
C LEU A 149 12.59 1.59 -0.96
N SER A 150 11.73 0.93 -1.73
CA SER A 150 10.75 1.58 -2.58
C SER A 150 9.79 2.46 -1.78
N ILE A 151 9.31 2.01 -0.64
CA ILE A 151 8.46 2.81 0.26
C ILE A 151 9.25 4.02 0.82
N ILE A 152 10.45 3.78 1.33
CA ILE A 152 11.30 4.83 1.92
C ILE A 152 11.62 5.91 0.87
N SER A 153 11.91 5.53 -0.37
CA SER A 153 12.25 6.46 -1.45
C SER A 153 11.12 7.42 -1.83
N VAL A 154 9.87 7.07 -1.56
CA VAL A 154 8.71 7.99 -1.73
C VAL A 154 8.87 9.24 -0.88
N PHE A 155 9.48 9.10 0.29
CA PHE A 155 9.68 10.17 1.29
C PHE A 155 11.11 10.71 1.32
N LYS A 156 11.84 10.63 0.19
CA LYS A 156 13.27 10.94 0.10
C LYS A 156 13.67 12.26 0.78
N ASN A 157 12.90 13.33 0.63
CA ASN A 157 13.21 14.63 1.24
C ASN A 157 13.14 14.56 2.78
N THR A 158 12.09 13.94 3.32
CA THR A 158 11.95 13.72 4.76
C THR A 158 13.07 12.84 5.31
N VAL A 159 13.42 11.78 4.57
CA VAL A 159 14.53 10.88 4.92
C VAL A 159 15.85 11.65 4.99
N LEU A 160 16.17 12.46 3.99
CA LEU A 160 17.39 13.26 3.95
C LEU A 160 17.47 14.24 5.12
N ILE A 161 16.39 14.97 5.40
CA ILE A 161 16.36 15.93 6.51
C ILE A 161 16.56 15.22 7.86
N ARG A 162 15.85 14.11 8.08
CA ARG A 162 15.99 13.34 9.33
C ARG A 162 17.36 12.71 9.49
N SER A 163 17.92 12.15 8.40
CA SER A 163 19.28 11.61 8.41
C SER A 163 20.32 12.68 8.75
N ALA A 164 20.20 13.88 8.18
CA ALA A 164 21.08 15.00 8.51
C ALA A 164 20.98 15.40 10.00
N LEU A 165 19.78 15.46 10.55
CA LEU A 165 19.57 15.75 11.97
C LEU A 165 20.20 14.66 12.87
N PHE A 166 20.14 13.37 12.49
CA PHE A 166 20.79 12.29 13.24
C PHE A 166 22.31 12.35 13.23
N ILE A 167 22.92 13.01 12.23
CA ILE A 167 24.38 13.15 12.16
C ILE A 167 24.86 14.34 13.03
N ILE A 168 24.01 15.34 13.24
CA ILE A 168 24.35 16.55 14.00
C ILE A 168 24.23 16.36 15.51
N ILE A 169 23.43 15.37 15.96
CA ILE A 169 23.25 14.98 17.37
C ILE A 169 24.27 13.92 17.75
#